data_0b14af42cd875a24e5eab733e3fab2e6
#
_entry.id   0b14af42cd875a24e5eab733e3fab2e6
#
_cell.length_a   1.000
_cell.length_b   1.000
_cell.length_c   1.000
_cell.angle_alpha   90.00
_cell.angle_beta   90.00
_cell.angle_gamma   90.00
#
_symmetry.space_group_name_H-M   'P 1'
#
loop_
_entity.id
_entity.type
_entity.pdbx_description
1 polymer ?
#
loop_
_entity_poly.entity_id
_entity_poly.type
_entity_poly.pdbx_seq_one_letter_code
_entity_poly.pdbx_strand_id
1 'polypeptide(L)'
;MHILLTRPLEDCSALALKFKSLGHKISHLPLLNIEKINYDKINFSEFGGIIFTSANAVKYLDLKNIDKKIKCFCVGNVTEKKARDLGFQNTVAAEGNVSNLKELILRTYDAKNKKLIYVSGETVSVDLDQQLALEGFIVKRIINYRAKYNQKFDEKFIIKLKENIPDIVYVYSQNSASSFLNFIKIYQTETLWMNTNLMCIGEKTSSILNEIKWKKIFLFNPGEEEFLLYKI
;
A
#
# COMPACT_ATOMS: atom_id res chain seq x y z
N MET A 1 24.90 2.28 6.25
CA MET A 1 23.93 3.39 6.36
C MET A 1 22.79 3.00 7.32
N HIS A 2 22.14 3.99 7.92
CA HIS A 2 20.95 3.81 8.73
C HIS A 2 19.71 4.14 7.90
N ILE A 3 18.80 3.18 7.72
CA ILE A 3 17.62 3.30 6.86
C ILE A 3 16.35 3.23 7.73
N LEU A 4 15.44 4.18 7.54
CA LEU A 4 14.12 4.21 8.17
C LEU A 4 13.06 3.73 7.17
N LEU A 5 12.35 2.67 7.54
CA LEU A 5 11.21 2.16 6.79
C LEU A 5 9.90 2.60 7.48
N THR A 6 8.95 3.15 6.70
CA THR A 6 7.72 3.74 7.23
C THR A 6 6.46 2.93 6.95
N ARG A 7 6.55 1.82 6.21
CA ARG A 7 5.43 0.90 5.96
C ARG A 7 5.14 0.01 7.18
N PRO A 8 3.95 -0.59 7.29
CA PRO A 8 3.71 -1.69 8.22
C PRO A 8 4.77 -2.80 8.07
N LEU A 9 5.17 -3.43 9.17
CA LEU A 9 6.28 -4.41 9.17
C LEU A 9 6.05 -5.56 8.20
N GLU A 10 4.82 -6.04 8.09
CA GLU A 10 4.42 -7.11 7.16
C GLU A 10 4.70 -6.75 5.69
N ASP A 11 4.58 -5.47 5.34
CA ASP A 11 4.76 -4.99 3.97
C ASP A 11 6.23 -4.70 3.63
N CYS A 12 7.11 -4.62 4.63
CA CYS A 12 8.52 -4.28 4.43
C CYS A 12 9.51 -5.28 5.05
N SER A 13 9.04 -6.38 5.64
CA SER A 13 9.91 -7.36 6.30
C SER A 13 10.97 -7.96 5.38
N ALA A 14 10.59 -8.35 4.15
CA ALA A 14 11.53 -8.88 3.17
C ALA A 14 12.59 -7.84 2.77
N LEU A 15 12.17 -6.59 2.53
CA LEU A 15 13.07 -5.47 2.21
C LEU A 15 14.01 -5.16 3.38
N ALA A 16 13.48 -5.16 4.61
CA ALA A 16 14.27 -4.95 5.81
C ALA A 16 15.34 -6.02 6.00
N LEU A 17 15.00 -7.30 5.76
CA LEU A 17 15.97 -8.40 5.81
C LEU A 17 17.04 -8.25 4.73
N LYS A 18 16.64 -7.88 3.51
CA LYS A 18 17.57 -7.65 2.40
C LYS A 18 18.55 -6.51 2.72
N PHE A 19 18.06 -5.37 3.19
CA PHE A 19 18.93 -4.26 3.58
C PHE A 19 19.87 -4.62 4.73
N LYS A 20 19.40 -5.41 5.71
CA LYS A 20 20.26 -5.92 6.78
C LYS A 20 21.35 -6.83 6.25
N SER A 21 21.07 -7.72 5.29
CA SER A 21 22.08 -8.59 4.68
C SER A 21 23.15 -7.82 3.89
N LEU A 22 22.82 -6.61 3.42
CA LEU A 22 23.75 -5.66 2.80
C LEU A 22 24.53 -4.81 3.84
N GLY A 23 24.40 -5.10 5.14
CA GLY A 23 25.13 -4.40 6.21
C GLY A 23 24.51 -3.08 6.65
N HIS A 24 23.24 -2.80 6.31
CA HIS A 24 22.56 -1.58 6.73
C HIS A 24 21.86 -1.74 8.07
N LYS A 25 21.88 -0.69 8.89
CA LYS A 25 21.06 -0.57 10.09
C LYS A 25 19.64 -0.19 9.69
N ILE A 26 18.65 -0.93 10.18
CA ILE A 26 17.24 -0.67 9.85
C ILE A 26 16.50 -0.25 11.11
N SER A 27 15.82 0.90 11.02
CA SER A 27 14.78 1.33 11.95
C SER A 27 13.42 1.26 11.26
N HIS A 28 12.38 1.01 12.04
CA HIS A 28 11.02 0.85 11.55
C HIS A 28 10.09 1.80 12.30
N LEU A 29 9.41 2.66 11.54
CA LEU A 29 8.42 3.62 12.03
C LEU A 29 7.12 3.43 11.26
N PRO A 30 6.24 2.50 11.68
CA PRO A 30 4.97 2.30 10.99
C PRO A 30 4.09 3.53 11.17
N LEU A 31 3.92 4.31 10.10
CA LEU A 31 3.12 5.55 10.12
C LEU A 31 1.62 5.27 10.03
N LEU A 32 1.25 4.10 9.52
CA LEU A 32 -0.11 3.64 9.33
C LEU A 32 -0.30 2.27 9.96
N ASN A 33 -1.44 2.08 10.61
CA ASN A 33 -1.96 0.79 11.03
C ASN A 33 -3.11 0.40 10.11
N ILE A 34 -3.10 -0.85 9.65
CA ILE A 34 -4.21 -1.41 8.87
C ILE A 34 -5.11 -2.21 9.80
N GLU A 35 -6.35 -1.78 9.91
CA GLU A 35 -7.36 -2.42 10.75
C GLU A 35 -8.42 -3.10 9.89
N LYS A 36 -8.83 -4.31 10.30
CA LYS A 36 -9.97 -5.00 9.71
C LYS A 36 -11.26 -4.22 10.02
N ILE A 37 -12.14 -4.11 9.02
CA ILE A 37 -13.53 -3.68 9.17
C ILE A 37 -14.43 -4.91 8.98
N ASN A 38 -15.37 -5.10 9.89
CA ASN A 38 -16.40 -6.12 9.71
C ASN A 38 -17.42 -5.64 8.67
N TYR A 39 -17.85 -6.55 7.81
CA TYR A 39 -18.86 -6.31 6.79
C TYR A 39 -19.91 -7.42 6.84
N ASP A 40 -21.08 -7.15 6.25
CA ASP A 40 -22.18 -8.10 6.25
C ASP A 40 -21.83 -9.39 5.49
N LYS A 41 -22.48 -10.49 5.87
CA LYS A 41 -22.29 -11.78 5.20
C LYS A 41 -22.63 -11.66 3.71
N ILE A 42 -21.73 -12.12 2.88
CA ILE A 42 -21.83 -12.06 1.41
C ILE A 42 -22.09 -13.46 0.86
N ASN A 43 -23.07 -13.54 -0.02
CA ASN A 43 -23.27 -14.73 -0.85
C ASN A 43 -22.40 -14.61 -2.12
N PHE A 44 -21.21 -15.18 -2.10
CA PHE A 44 -20.25 -15.08 -3.21
C PHE A 44 -20.71 -15.81 -4.48
N SER A 45 -21.67 -16.73 -4.42
CA SER A 45 -22.19 -17.44 -5.60
C SER A 45 -22.91 -16.52 -6.60
N GLU A 46 -23.32 -15.33 -6.15
CA GLU A 46 -23.96 -14.31 -6.98
C GLU A 46 -22.98 -13.54 -7.86
N PHE A 47 -21.68 -13.66 -7.60
CA PHE A 47 -20.64 -12.89 -8.29
C PHE A 47 -19.87 -13.78 -9.26
N GLY A 48 -19.49 -13.22 -10.40
CA GLY A 48 -18.65 -13.89 -11.40
C GLY A 48 -17.19 -13.51 -11.29
N GLY A 49 -16.86 -12.46 -10.54
CA GLY A 49 -15.49 -12.04 -10.29
C GLY A 49 -15.33 -11.19 -9.04
N ILE A 50 -14.11 -11.19 -8.51
CA ILE A 50 -13.68 -10.37 -7.37
C ILE A 50 -12.60 -9.40 -7.82
N ILE A 51 -12.67 -8.15 -7.37
CA ILE A 51 -11.70 -7.10 -7.65
C ILE A 51 -10.95 -6.76 -6.37
N PHE A 52 -9.61 -6.76 -6.45
CA PHE A 52 -8.69 -6.39 -5.37
C PHE A 52 -7.71 -5.32 -5.86
N THR A 53 -7.77 -4.13 -5.30
CA THR A 53 -6.80 -3.05 -5.58
C THR A 53 -5.67 -2.98 -4.55
N SER A 54 -5.70 -3.85 -3.52
CA SER A 54 -4.69 -3.92 -2.46
C SER A 54 -4.58 -5.33 -1.88
N ALA A 55 -3.38 -5.74 -1.52
CA ALA A 55 -3.12 -6.98 -0.79
C ALA A 55 -3.83 -7.02 0.58
N ASN A 56 -4.09 -5.85 1.20
CA ASN A 56 -4.85 -5.76 2.44
C ASN A 56 -6.32 -6.16 2.27
N ALA A 57 -6.93 -5.84 1.13
CA ALA A 57 -8.29 -6.30 0.81
C ALA A 57 -8.36 -7.83 0.76
N VAL A 58 -7.35 -8.47 0.18
CA VAL A 58 -7.22 -9.95 0.14
C VAL A 58 -7.02 -10.51 1.54
N LYS A 59 -6.13 -9.91 2.34
CA LYS A 59 -5.77 -10.35 3.70
C LYS A 59 -6.97 -10.42 4.64
N TYR A 60 -7.87 -9.43 4.59
CA TYR A 60 -8.99 -9.30 5.51
C TYR A 60 -10.31 -9.85 4.95
N LEU A 61 -10.29 -10.52 3.79
CA LEU A 61 -11.45 -11.18 3.23
C LEU A 61 -11.78 -12.45 4.03
N ASP A 62 -13.06 -12.63 4.37
CA ASP A 62 -13.55 -13.93 4.88
C ASP A 62 -13.62 -14.91 3.72
N LEU A 63 -12.80 -15.95 3.78
CA LEU A 63 -12.67 -16.94 2.71
C LEU A 63 -13.71 -18.05 2.76
N LYS A 64 -14.57 -18.04 3.78
CA LYS A 64 -15.64 -19.05 3.91
C LYS A 64 -16.61 -18.94 2.75
N ASN A 65 -16.94 -20.09 2.15
CA ASN A 65 -17.89 -20.19 1.05
C ASN A 65 -17.54 -19.41 -0.23
N ILE A 66 -16.27 -19.12 -0.46
CA ILE A 66 -15.79 -18.53 -1.73
C ILE A 66 -15.25 -19.65 -2.62
N ASP A 67 -15.83 -19.79 -3.83
CA ASP A 67 -15.26 -20.65 -4.85
C ASP A 67 -13.88 -20.11 -5.28
N LYS A 68 -12.84 -20.90 -5.08
CA LYS A 68 -11.46 -20.51 -5.40
C LYS A 68 -11.18 -20.42 -6.90
N LYS A 69 -12.11 -20.89 -7.73
CA LYS A 69 -12.06 -20.75 -9.20
C LYS A 69 -12.66 -19.43 -9.70
N ILE A 70 -13.31 -18.63 -8.82
CA ILE A 70 -13.83 -17.31 -9.20
C ILE A 70 -12.72 -16.45 -9.78
N LYS A 71 -13.02 -15.68 -10.83
CA LYS A 71 -12.04 -14.81 -11.47
C LYS A 71 -11.65 -13.66 -10.54
N CYS A 72 -10.36 -13.49 -10.27
CA CYS A 72 -9.83 -12.44 -9.41
C CYS A 72 -9.03 -11.42 -10.24
N PHE A 73 -9.47 -10.17 -10.20
CA PHE A 73 -8.82 -9.04 -10.85
C PHE A 73 -8.00 -8.28 -9.82
N CYS A 74 -6.69 -8.15 -10.02
CA CYS A 74 -5.78 -7.59 -9.04
C CYS A 74 -5.02 -6.38 -9.61
N VAL A 75 -4.76 -5.37 -8.78
CA VAL A 75 -3.75 -4.35 -9.09
C VAL A 75 -2.39 -4.85 -8.59
N GLY A 76 -1.47 -5.05 -9.55
CA GLY A 76 -0.08 -5.40 -9.28
C GLY A 76 0.14 -6.83 -8.79
N ASN A 77 1.37 -7.30 -9.01
CA ASN A 77 1.78 -8.68 -8.74
C ASN A 77 1.76 -9.05 -7.24
N VAL A 78 1.95 -8.06 -6.34
CA VAL A 78 1.90 -8.30 -4.89
C VAL A 78 0.49 -8.70 -4.44
N THR A 79 -0.54 -8.02 -4.95
CA THR A 79 -1.94 -8.33 -4.65
C THR A 79 -2.34 -9.66 -5.25
N GLU A 80 -1.93 -9.92 -6.50
CA GLU A 80 -2.18 -11.20 -7.16
C GLU A 80 -1.53 -12.37 -6.42
N LYS A 81 -0.23 -12.25 -6.08
CA LYS A 81 0.46 -13.27 -5.29
C LYS A 81 -0.26 -13.57 -3.98
N LYS A 82 -0.69 -12.53 -3.27
CA LYS A 82 -1.45 -12.69 -2.02
C LYS A 82 -2.77 -13.46 -2.24
N ALA A 83 -3.48 -13.20 -3.35
CA ALA A 83 -4.69 -13.94 -3.70
C ALA A 83 -4.36 -15.42 -4.00
N ARG A 84 -3.32 -15.71 -4.75
CA ARG A 84 -2.84 -17.08 -5.03
C ARG A 84 -2.44 -17.82 -3.75
N ASP A 85 -1.73 -17.16 -2.85
CA ASP A 85 -1.32 -17.73 -1.55
C ASP A 85 -2.53 -18.12 -0.68
N LEU A 86 -3.69 -17.48 -0.87
CA LEU A 86 -4.96 -17.80 -0.22
C LEU A 86 -5.82 -18.82 -1.00
N GLY A 87 -5.25 -19.41 -2.06
CA GLY A 87 -5.83 -20.51 -2.82
C GLY A 87 -6.66 -20.11 -4.03
N PHE A 88 -6.76 -18.82 -4.41
CA PHE A 88 -7.45 -18.43 -5.64
C PHE A 88 -6.67 -18.91 -6.87
N GLN A 89 -7.36 -19.63 -7.77
CA GLN A 89 -6.76 -20.32 -8.91
C GLN A 89 -6.83 -19.51 -10.21
N ASN A 90 -7.82 -18.62 -10.34
CA ASN A 90 -8.05 -17.84 -11.55
C ASN A 90 -7.78 -16.35 -11.28
N THR A 91 -6.51 -15.99 -11.18
CA THR A 91 -6.09 -14.62 -10.87
C THR A 91 -5.45 -13.97 -12.10
N VAL A 92 -5.68 -12.69 -12.26
CA VAL A 92 -5.06 -11.85 -13.27
C VAL A 92 -4.71 -10.49 -12.66
N ALA A 93 -3.50 -10.01 -12.93
CA ALA A 93 -3.06 -8.70 -12.45
C ALA A 93 -2.92 -7.71 -13.60
N ALA A 94 -3.38 -6.48 -13.36
CA ALA A 94 -2.98 -5.33 -14.17
C ALA A 94 -1.71 -4.73 -13.59
N GLU A 95 -0.72 -4.47 -14.41
CA GLU A 95 0.46 -3.72 -14.01
C GLU A 95 0.12 -2.24 -13.83
N GLY A 96 0.77 -1.59 -12.87
CA GLY A 96 0.64 -0.16 -12.62
C GLY A 96 -0.47 0.20 -11.64
N ASN A 97 -1.63 0.64 -12.11
CA ASN A 97 -2.63 1.30 -11.27
C ASN A 97 -4.08 0.82 -11.53
N VAL A 98 -5.03 1.46 -10.84
CA VAL A 98 -6.47 1.14 -10.93
C VAL A 98 -7.03 1.37 -12.34
N SER A 99 -6.52 2.34 -13.10
CA SER A 99 -6.96 2.60 -14.47
C SER A 99 -6.61 1.44 -15.39
N ASN A 100 -5.40 0.89 -15.26
CA ASN A 100 -4.99 -0.30 -16.01
C ASN A 100 -5.86 -1.52 -15.64
N LEU A 101 -6.25 -1.63 -14.35
CA LEU A 101 -7.15 -2.70 -13.92
C LEU A 101 -8.55 -2.53 -14.53
N LYS A 102 -9.08 -1.30 -14.59
CA LYS A 102 -10.34 -1.01 -15.28
C LYS A 102 -10.28 -1.49 -16.74
N GLU A 103 -9.24 -1.10 -17.49
CA GLU A 103 -9.08 -1.52 -18.87
C GLU A 103 -8.99 -3.04 -19.02
N LEU A 104 -8.28 -3.72 -18.12
CA LEU A 104 -8.20 -5.18 -18.11
C LEU A 104 -9.57 -5.82 -17.92
N ILE A 105 -10.38 -5.30 -16.99
CA ILE A 105 -11.74 -5.78 -16.75
C ILE A 105 -12.60 -5.58 -18.01
N LEU A 106 -12.59 -4.38 -18.62
CA LEU A 106 -13.35 -4.08 -19.83
C LEU A 106 -13.02 -5.03 -21.00
N ARG A 107 -11.78 -5.44 -21.12
CA ARG A 107 -11.33 -6.34 -22.20
C ARG A 107 -11.61 -7.82 -21.93
N THR A 108 -11.71 -8.25 -20.66
CA THR A 108 -11.67 -9.67 -20.30
C THR A 108 -12.88 -10.18 -19.53
N TYR A 109 -13.83 -9.30 -19.25
CA TYR A 109 -15.07 -9.63 -18.56
C TYR A 109 -16.26 -8.94 -19.24
N ASP A 110 -17.31 -9.68 -19.54
CA ASP A 110 -18.52 -9.13 -20.17
C ASP A 110 -19.46 -8.58 -19.09
N ALA A 111 -19.93 -7.34 -19.24
CA ALA A 111 -20.88 -6.70 -18.34
C ALA A 111 -22.22 -7.44 -18.22
N LYS A 112 -22.57 -8.27 -19.20
CA LYS A 112 -23.77 -9.14 -19.20
C LYS A 112 -23.61 -10.37 -18.31
N ASN A 113 -22.39 -10.70 -17.86
CA ASN A 113 -22.11 -11.77 -16.95
C ASN A 113 -22.62 -11.44 -15.53
N LYS A 114 -22.41 -12.40 -14.58
CA LYS A 114 -22.70 -12.13 -13.17
C LYS A 114 -21.99 -10.87 -12.67
N LYS A 115 -22.61 -10.17 -11.72
CA LYS A 115 -22.07 -8.99 -11.07
C LYS A 115 -20.64 -9.21 -10.50
N LEU A 116 -19.90 -8.16 -10.40
CA LEU A 116 -18.56 -8.14 -9.77
C LEU A 116 -18.66 -7.71 -8.30
N ILE A 117 -17.77 -8.19 -7.46
CA ILE A 117 -17.58 -7.69 -6.11
C ILE A 117 -16.22 -7.00 -5.99
N TYR A 118 -16.23 -5.74 -5.58
CA TYR A 118 -15.03 -4.95 -5.31
C TYR A 118 -14.75 -4.91 -3.81
N VAL A 119 -13.71 -5.62 -3.39
CA VAL A 119 -13.25 -5.64 -2.00
C VAL A 119 -12.17 -4.58 -1.83
N SER A 120 -12.43 -3.57 -1.00
CA SER A 120 -11.57 -2.38 -0.90
C SER A 120 -11.35 -1.90 0.52
N GLY A 121 -10.42 -0.98 0.67
CA GLY A 121 -10.31 -0.15 1.86
C GLY A 121 -11.42 0.90 1.94
N GLU A 122 -11.58 1.48 3.13
CA GLU A 122 -12.50 2.60 3.39
C GLU A 122 -12.17 3.79 2.49
N THR A 123 -10.91 4.15 2.41
CA THR A 123 -10.39 5.18 1.51
C THR A 123 -9.79 4.52 0.27
N VAL A 124 -10.19 4.99 -0.90
CA VAL A 124 -9.66 4.60 -2.21
C VAL A 124 -9.19 5.82 -2.98
N SER A 125 -8.21 5.66 -3.85
CA SER A 125 -7.72 6.75 -4.72
C SER A 125 -8.64 7.03 -5.91
N VAL A 126 -9.45 6.02 -6.29
CA VAL A 126 -10.37 6.06 -7.43
C VAL A 126 -11.59 5.23 -7.09
N ASP A 127 -12.78 5.74 -7.37
CA ASP A 127 -14.05 5.02 -7.22
C ASP A 127 -14.27 4.07 -8.41
N LEU A 128 -13.51 2.97 -8.43
CA LEU A 128 -13.51 1.99 -9.52
C LEU A 128 -14.88 1.36 -9.75
N ASP A 129 -15.63 1.12 -8.69
CA ASP A 129 -17.01 0.61 -8.75
C ASP A 129 -17.93 1.53 -9.53
N GLN A 130 -17.86 2.85 -9.29
CA GLN A 130 -18.63 3.84 -10.03
C GLN A 130 -18.17 3.93 -11.50
N GLN A 131 -16.86 3.91 -11.74
CA GLN A 131 -16.34 3.93 -13.10
C GLN A 131 -16.74 2.70 -13.92
N LEU A 132 -16.77 1.51 -13.32
CA LEU A 132 -17.26 0.30 -13.97
C LEU A 132 -18.78 0.33 -14.18
N ALA A 133 -19.53 0.91 -13.25
CA ALA A 133 -20.98 1.08 -13.41
C ALA A 133 -21.33 1.96 -14.63
N LEU A 134 -20.55 3.01 -14.90
CA LEU A 134 -20.71 3.84 -16.12
C LEU A 134 -20.47 3.05 -17.41
N GLU A 135 -19.69 1.97 -17.35
CA GLU A 135 -19.43 1.04 -18.46
C GLU A 135 -20.46 -0.12 -18.51
N GLY A 136 -21.51 -0.05 -17.72
CA GLY A 136 -22.60 -1.03 -17.71
C GLY A 136 -22.40 -2.25 -16.81
N PHE A 137 -21.35 -2.27 -15.98
CA PHE A 137 -21.11 -3.37 -15.03
C PHE A 137 -21.96 -3.20 -13.76
N ILE A 138 -22.44 -4.29 -13.20
CA ILE A 138 -23.03 -4.30 -11.87
C ILE A 138 -21.91 -4.66 -10.88
N VAL A 139 -21.51 -3.69 -10.05
CA VAL A 139 -20.43 -3.85 -9.08
C VAL A 139 -20.94 -3.60 -7.66
N LYS A 140 -20.75 -4.56 -6.76
CA LYS A 140 -20.99 -4.37 -5.32
C LYS A 140 -19.65 -4.10 -4.64
N ARG A 141 -19.47 -2.92 -4.05
CA ARG A 141 -18.32 -2.61 -3.22
C ARG A 141 -18.54 -3.06 -1.79
N ILE A 142 -17.53 -3.69 -1.18
CA ILE A 142 -17.46 -3.94 0.26
C ILE A 142 -16.16 -3.37 0.81
N ILE A 143 -16.25 -2.80 2.01
CA ILE A 143 -15.11 -2.23 2.73
C ILE A 143 -14.73 -3.22 3.82
N ASN A 144 -13.52 -3.78 3.76
CA ASN A 144 -13.08 -4.78 4.72
C ASN A 144 -11.83 -4.39 5.53
N TYR A 145 -11.26 -3.23 5.24
CA TYR A 145 -10.16 -2.66 6.04
C TYR A 145 -10.15 -1.13 5.97
N ARG A 146 -9.44 -0.53 6.90
CA ARG A 146 -9.07 0.89 6.88
C ARG A 146 -7.62 1.08 7.29
N ALA A 147 -7.02 2.15 6.79
CA ALA A 147 -5.73 2.64 7.25
C ALA A 147 -5.95 3.75 8.26
N LYS A 148 -5.42 3.60 9.47
CA LYS A 148 -5.40 4.65 10.49
C LYS A 148 -4.00 5.17 10.68
N TYR A 149 -3.88 6.49 10.84
CA TYR A 149 -2.62 7.12 11.21
C TYR A 149 -2.22 6.76 12.64
N ASN A 150 -0.98 6.38 12.82
CA ASN A 150 -0.40 6.26 14.16
C ASN A 150 -0.21 7.66 14.73
N GLN A 151 -0.91 7.93 15.84
CA GLN A 151 -0.82 9.22 16.54
C GLN A 151 0.17 9.19 17.70
N LYS A 152 0.51 8.00 18.18
CA LYS A 152 1.42 7.82 19.32
C LYS A 152 2.52 6.85 18.96
N PHE A 153 3.74 7.24 19.27
CA PHE A 153 4.93 6.41 19.07
C PHE A 153 5.64 6.22 20.42
N ASP A 154 6.39 5.13 20.55
CA ASP A 154 7.17 4.83 21.76
C ASP A 154 8.20 5.95 22.01
N GLU A 155 8.16 6.55 23.19
CA GLU A 155 9.08 7.63 23.58
C GLU A 155 10.54 7.20 23.49
N LYS A 156 10.86 5.96 23.87
CA LYS A 156 12.22 5.41 23.76
C LYS A 156 12.67 5.34 22.29
N PHE A 157 11.76 5.01 21.39
CA PHE A 157 12.04 5.05 19.96
C PHE A 157 12.35 6.47 19.48
N ILE A 158 11.55 7.47 19.92
CA ILE A 158 11.74 8.87 19.55
C ILE A 158 13.10 9.40 20.03
N ILE A 159 13.47 9.10 21.28
CA ILE A 159 14.77 9.49 21.84
C ILE A 159 15.90 8.89 20.98
N LYS A 160 15.86 7.58 20.73
CA LYS A 160 16.87 6.89 19.91
C LYS A 160 16.94 7.42 18.47
N LEU A 161 15.78 7.82 17.91
CA LEU A 161 15.73 8.41 16.56
C LEU A 161 16.40 9.77 16.55
N LYS A 162 16.14 10.62 17.57
CA LYS A 162 16.77 11.96 17.70
C LYS A 162 18.29 11.86 17.90
N GLU A 163 18.76 10.87 18.65
CA GLU A 163 20.20 10.61 18.87
C GLU A 163 20.90 10.07 17.62
N ASN A 164 20.18 9.36 16.77
CA ASN A 164 20.75 8.69 15.62
C ASN A 164 19.80 8.79 14.40
N ILE A 165 19.81 9.97 13.78
CA ILE A 165 18.96 10.25 12.61
C ILE A 165 19.34 9.33 11.44
N PRO A 166 18.36 8.77 10.73
CA PRO A 166 18.61 7.92 9.57
C PRO A 166 19.28 8.68 8.41
N ASP A 167 20.18 7.98 7.70
CA ASP A 167 20.76 8.50 6.45
C ASP A 167 19.72 8.54 5.32
N ILE A 168 18.72 7.64 5.41
CA ILE A 168 17.70 7.44 4.38
C ILE A 168 16.35 7.17 5.04
N VAL A 169 15.29 7.75 4.50
CA VAL A 169 13.91 7.41 4.83
C VAL A 169 13.11 7.06 3.58
N TYR A 170 12.36 5.97 3.62
CA TYR A 170 11.46 5.53 2.54
C TYR A 170 10.01 5.88 2.85
N VAL A 171 9.35 6.60 1.93
CA VAL A 171 7.92 6.99 2.03
C VAL A 171 7.17 6.56 0.78
N TYR A 172 6.12 5.77 0.95
CA TYR A 172 5.52 4.96 -0.12
C TYR A 172 4.15 5.47 -0.61
N SER A 173 3.61 6.50 -0.03
CA SER A 173 2.30 7.05 -0.44
C SER A 173 2.08 8.45 0.11
N GLN A 174 1.14 9.18 -0.49
CA GLN A 174 0.71 10.49 0.02
C GLN A 174 0.22 10.42 1.48
N ASN A 175 -0.54 9.38 1.82
CA ASN A 175 -1.01 9.15 3.19
C ASN A 175 0.16 8.93 4.16
N SER A 176 1.18 8.14 3.76
CA SER A 176 2.39 7.96 4.57
C SER A 176 3.19 9.26 4.68
N ALA A 177 3.26 10.06 3.61
CA ALA A 177 3.93 11.36 3.64
C ALA A 177 3.24 12.33 4.60
N SER A 178 1.91 12.44 4.55
CA SER A 178 1.13 13.27 5.48
C SER A 178 1.30 12.80 6.93
N SER A 179 1.29 11.49 7.16
CA SER A 179 1.51 10.94 8.50
C SER A 179 2.93 11.22 9.01
N PHE A 180 3.94 11.12 8.12
CA PHE A 180 5.31 11.42 8.48
C PHE A 180 5.53 12.91 8.78
N LEU A 181 4.92 13.79 7.99
CA LEU A 181 4.94 15.22 8.24
C LEU A 181 4.33 15.56 9.61
N ASN A 182 3.17 14.96 9.93
CA ASN A 182 2.55 15.12 11.25
C ASN A 182 3.46 14.61 12.36
N PHE A 183 4.11 13.45 12.18
CA PHE A 183 5.10 12.92 13.12
C PHE A 183 6.25 13.94 13.34
N ILE A 184 6.82 14.48 12.26
CA ILE A 184 7.91 15.47 12.33
C ILE A 184 7.48 16.68 13.15
N LYS A 185 6.27 17.22 12.92
CA LYS A 185 5.72 18.39 13.61
C LYS A 185 5.40 18.09 15.09
N ILE A 186 4.74 16.98 15.39
CA ILE A 186 4.39 16.61 16.77
C ILE A 186 5.63 16.46 17.65
N TYR A 187 6.68 15.83 17.11
CA TYR A 187 7.91 15.58 17.87
C TYR A 187 9.00 16.64 17.67
N GLN A 188 8.68 17.75 16.95
CA GLN A 188 9.57 18.89 16.71
C GLN A 188 10.95 18.47 16.19
N THR A 189 10.93 17.71 15.08
CA THR A 189 12.15 17.13 14.49
C THR A 189 12.50 17.72 13.13
N GLU A 190 11.90 18.84 12.72
CA GLU A 190 11.99 19.45 11.39
C GLU A 190 13.45 19.66 10.95
N THR A 191 14.29 20.14 11.85
CA THR A 191 15.68 20.49 11.57
C THR A 191 16.62 19.28 11.51
N LEU A 192 16.18 18.12 12.00
CA LEU A 192 17.03 16.93 12.10
C LEU A 192 17.23 16.21 10.76
N TRP A 193 16.33 16.43 9.79
CA TRP A 193 16.30 15.67 8.53
C TRP A 193 17.19 16.26 7.42
N MET A 194 17.87 17.41 7.66
CA MET A 194 18.66 18.09 6.63
C MET A 194 19.82 17.27 6.03
N ASN A 195 20.27 16.25 6.75
CA ASN A 195 21.30 15.32 6.27
C ASN A 195 20.76 13.98 5.80
N THR A 196 19.43 13.79 5.83
CA THR A 196 18.73 12.57 5.43
C THR A 196 18.31 12.64 3.97
N ASN A 197 18.51 11.56 3.22
CA ASN A 197 17.96 11.39 1.88
C ASN A 197 16.52 10.89 1.98
N LEU A 198 15.59 11.59 1.33
CA LEU A 198 14.19 11.20 1.24
C LEU A 198 13.96 10.38 -0.03
N MET A 199 13.44 9.16 0.12
CA MET A 199 13.04 8.27 -0.96
C MET A 199 11.52 8.21 -1.04
N CYS A 200 10.93 8.68 -2.15
CA CYS A 200 9.47 8.75 -2.33
C CYS A 200 9.00 8.04 -3.59
N ILE A 201 7.83 7.39 -3.51
CA ILE A 201 7.10 6.94 -4.70
C ILE A 201 6.41 8.14 -5.34
N GLY A 202 7.02 8.68 -6.42
CA GLY A 202 6.46 9.74 -7.26
C GLY A 202 6.40 11.13 -6.63
N GLU A 203 6.21 12.12 -7.47
CA GLU A 203 6.23 13.55 -7.12
C GLU A 203 5.12 13.97 -6.15
N LYS A 204 3.91 13.41 -6.31
CA LYS A 204 2.78 13.73 -5.41
C LYS A 204 3.05 13.35 -3.95
N THR A 205 3.89 12.34 -3.73
CA THR A 205 4.28 11.92 -2.37
C THR A 205 5.35 12.85 -1.81
N SER A 206 6.36 13.19 -2.61
CA SER A 206 7.45 14.08 -2.18
C SER A 206 6.98 15.51 -1.95
N SER A 207 6.03 16.04 -2.73
CA SER A 207 5.52 17.39 -2.60
C SER A 207 4.92 17.69 -1.22
N ILE A 208 4.35 16.69 -0.54
CA ILE A 208 3.81 16.82 0.83
C ILE A 208 4.93 17.10 1.85
N LEU A 209 6.15 16.62 1.57
CA LEU A 209 7.31 16.72 2.46
C LEU A 209 8.29 17.84 2.07
N ASN A 210 7.95 18.67 1.08
CA ASN A 210 8.82 19.74 0.59
C ASN A 210 9.04 20.89 1.60
N GLU A 211 8.16 21.01 2.62
CA GLU A 211 8.36 21.99 3.71
C GLU A 211 9.53 21.60 4.66
N ILE A 212 9.99 20.35 4.60
CA ILE A 212 11.13 19.86 5.38
C ILE A 212 12.39 19.94 4.51
N LYS A 213 13.48 20.41 5.09
CA LYS A 213 14.77 20.45 4.40
C LYS A 213 15.41 19.06 4.42
N TRP A 214 15.56 18.47 3.24
CA TRP A 214 16.21 17.18 3.02
C TRP A 214 17.62 17.37 2.42
N LYS A 215 18.52 16.40 2.61
CA LYS A 215 19.80 16.35 1.91
C LYS A 215 19.59 16.26 0.41
N LYS A 216 18.81 15.25 -0.03
CA LYS A 216 18.32 15.07 -1.41
C LYS A 216 16.97 14.35 -1.38
N ILE A 217 16.17 14.53 -2.43
CA ILE A 217 14.93 13.81 -2.66
C ILE A 217 15.12 12.94 -3.90
N PHE A 218 14.84 11.65 -3.76
CA PHE A 218 14.88 10.68 -4.84
C PHE A 218 13.50 10.10 -5.06
N LEU A 219 13.08 9.98 -6.32
CA LEU A 219 11.86 9.31 -6.70
C LEU A 219 12.16 7.89 -7.16
N PHE A 220 11.30 6.93 -6.82
CA PHE A 220 11.45 5.55 -7.20
C PHE A 220 10.11 4.90 -7.57
N ASN A 221 10.16 3.80 -8.33
CA ASN A 221 9.02 2.94 -8.59
C ASN A 221 9.04 1.75 -7.61
N PRO A 222 7.86 1.16 -7.30
CA PRO A 222 7.80 -0.04 -6.47
C PRO A 222 8.73 -1.14 -7.00
N GLY A 223 9.59 -1.68 -6.14
CA GLY A 223 10.58 -2.70 -6.50
C GLY A 223 11.97 -2.16 -6.85
N GLU A 224 12.14 -0.83 -6.93
CA GLU A 224 13.43 -0.19 -7.23
C GLU A 224 14.18 0.27 -5.96
N GLU A 225 13.64 0.02 -4.77
CA GLU A 225 14.15 0.55 -3.50
C GLU A 225 15.63 0.28 -3.28
N GLU A 226 16.11 -0.89 -3.68
CA GLU A 226 17.52 -1.28 -3.53
C GLU A 226 18.43 -0.53 -4.49
N PHE A 227 17.99 -0.36 -5.75
CA PHE A 227 18.82 0.29 -6.77
C PHE A 227 19.15 1.74 -6.44
N LEU A 228 18.31 2.40 -5.65
CA LEU A 228 18.56 3.78 -5.21
C LEU A 228 19.76 3.88 -4.26
N LEU A 229 20.10 2.81 -3.53
CA LEU A 229 21.26 2.83 -2.62
C LEU A 229 22.58 3.01 -3.37
N TYR A 230 22.62 2.68 -4.67
CA TYR A 230 23.79 2.89 -5.52
C TYR A 230 23.89 4.30 -6.12
N LYS A 231 22.85 5.14 -5.89
CA LYS A 231 22.78 6.52 -6.41
C LYS A 231 23.12 7.60 -5.37
N ILE A 232 23.43 7.17 -4.15
CA ILE A 232 23.65 8.08 -2.98
C ILE A 232 25.12 8.37 -2.75
#